data_14a3f144eac32f8eb402d586a5e3c720
#
_entry.id   14a3f144eac32f8eb402d586a5e3c720
#
_cell.length_a   1.000
_cell.length_b   1.000
_cell.length_c   1.000
_cell.angle_alpha   90.00
_cell.angle_beta   90.00
_cell.angle_gamma   90.00
#
_symmetry.space_group_name_H-M   'P 1'
#
loop_
_entity.id
_entity.type
_entity.pdbx_description
1 polymer ?
#
loop_
_entity_poly.entity_id
_entity_poly.type
_entity_poly.pdbx_seq_one_letter_code
_entity_poly.pdbx_strand_id
1 'polypeptide(L)'
;MKLLFLDIDFFQAIFLRSLVSLPPLLILALRAKSLLQKYSKKNKRLIIIRILAEIGTTVTFLTALKYMPLANVTAIAQSLPLAITMAAALFLGERVGWRRWSAILIGFTGVLIIIRPGLAGFNSYSLVALASVILLTIREISTRKLDSEIPTIAVAFSTTLGITVFAALSLIGSEWVEVHITSWLLIIVAASAVTVATLLGIVAMRTGDISFVSPFRYTSLIGALGLGVLFFGEWPDGVTLLGAFIIVFSGFYSLHREHILSASK
;
A
#
# COMPACT_ATOMS: atom_id res chain seq x y z
N MET A 1 -13.05 0.13 5.28
CA MET A 1 -12.43 -0.94 6.11
C MET A 1 -12.48 -0.63 7.60
N LYS A 2 -11.97 0.52 8.09
CA LYS A 2 -11.98 0.83 9.54
C LYS A 2 -13.39 0.78 10.13
N LEU A 3 -14.41 1.29 9.44
CA LEU A 3 -15.81 1.17 9.85
C LEU A 3 -16.31 -0.29 9.88
N LEU A 4 -15.89 -1.12 8.91
CA LEU A 4 -16.30 -2.52 8.87
C LEU A 4 -15.79 -3.35 10.06
N PHE A 5 -14.64 -2.98 10.64
CA PHE A 5 -14.09 -3.67 11.81
C PHE A 5 -14.88 -3.42 13.11
N LEU A 6 -15.88 -2.53 13.08
CA LEU A 6 -16.82 -2.34 14.18
C LEU A 6 -17.95 -3.37 14.14
N ASP A 7 -18.29 -3.88 12.95
CA ASP A 7 -19.47 -4.71 12.71
C ASP A 7 -19.13 -6.17 12.46
N ILE A 8 -17.99 -6.45 11.80
CA ILE A 8 -17.63 -7.82 11.37
C ILE A 8 -16.17 -8.14 11.71
N ASP A 9 -15.86 -9.44 11.73
CA ASP A 9 -14.50 -9.90 12.01
C ASP A 9 -13.49 -9.39 10.99
N PHE A 10 -12.24 -9.23 11.45
CA PHE A 10 -11.14 -8.69 10.66
C PHE A 10 -10.87 -9.49 9.37
N PHE A 11 -10.73 -10.81 9.49
CA PHE A 11 -10.48 -11.67 8.32
C PHE A 11 -11.70 -11.83 7.44
N GLN A 12 -12.91 -11.81 8.03
CA GLN A 12 -14.16 -11.81 7.29
C GLN A 12 -14.29 -10.55 6.42
N ALA A 13 -13.95 -9.37 6.93
CA ALA A 13 -13.94 -8.13 6.17
C ALA A 13 -12.96 -8.18 4.99
N ILE A 14 -11.75 -8.73 5.20
CA ILE A 14 -10.75 -8.91 4.13
C ILE A 14 -11.26 -9.90 3.09
N PHE A 15 -11.81 -11.04 3.53
CA PHE A 15 -12.35 -12.07 2.64
C PHE A 15 -13.47 -11.52 1.75
N LEU A 16 -14.50 -10.94 2.35
CA LEU A 16 -15.66 -10.43 1.61
C LEU A 16 -15.27 -9.32 0.62
N ARG A 17 -14.42 -8.39 1.04
CA ARG A 17 -13.90 -7.35 0.15
C ARG A 17 -13.15 -7.95 -1.05
N SER A 18 -12.24 -8.89 -0.81
CA SER A 18 -11.45 -9.50 -1.88
C SER A 18 -12.30 -10.40 -2.78
N LEU A 19 -13.28 -11.10 -2.21
CA LEU A 19 -14.25 -11.94 -2.95
C LEU A 19 -15.08 -11.09 -3.92
N VAL A 20 -15.57 -9.92 -3.51
CA VAL A 20 -16.29 -8.97 -4.38
C VAL A 20 -15.39 -8.41 -5.47
N SER A 21 -14.08 -8.25 -5.22
CA SER A 21 -13.12 -7.78 -6.22
C SER A 21 -12.76 -8.82 -7.29
N LEU A 22 -12.92 -10.12 -7.00
CA LEU A 22 -12.51 -11.22 -7.90
C LEU A 22 -13.30 -11.28 -9.22
N PRO A 23 -14.66 -11.25 -9.24
CA PRO A 23 -15.42 -11.42 -10.48
C PRO A 23 -15.05 -10.42 -11.58
N PRO A 24 -14.99 -9.11 -11.34
CA PRO A 24 -14.61 -8.17 -12.39
C PRO A 24 -13.18 -8.41 -12.89
N LEU A 25 -12.23 -8.72 -11.99
CA LEU A 25 -10.86 -9.04 -12.37
C LEU A 25 -10.76 -10.34 -13.17
N LEU A 26 -11.54 -11.36 -12.81
CA LEU A 26 -11.61 -12.64 -13.55
C LEU A 26 -12.14 -12.42 -14.96
N ILE A 27 -13.24 -11.68 -15.10
CA ILE A 27 -13.83 -11.38 -16.43
C ILE A 27 -12.81 -10.67 -17.31
N LEU A 28 -12.11 -9.66 -16.77
CA LEU A 28 -11.07 -8.94 -17.50
C LEU A 28 -9.88 -9.85 -17.85
N ALA A 29 -9.45 -10.73 -16.93
CA ALA A 29 -8.35 -11.66 -17.14
C ALA A 29 -8.67 -12.71 -18.20
N LEU A 30 -9.91 -13.20 -18.24
CA LEU A 30 -10.40 -14.14 -19.28
C LEU A 30 -10.45 -13.45 -20.65
N ARG A 31 -11.01 -12.22 -20.73
CA ARG A 31 -11.06 -11.43 -21.98
C ARG A 31 -9.67 -11.13 -22.53
N ALA A 32 -8.72 -10.83 -21.66
CA ALA A 32 -7.32 -10.57 -22.03
C ALA A 32 -6.54 -11.87 -22.34
N LYS A 33 -7.14 -13.05 -22.22
CA LYS A 33 -6.48 -14.37 -22.36
C LYS A 33 -5.22 -14.51 -21.51
N SER A 34 -5.13 -13.72 -20.43
CA SER A 34 -3.93 -13.60 -19.59
C SER A 34 -3.69 -14.82 -18.69
N LEU A 35 -4.72 -15.61 -18.40
CA LEU A 35 -4.64 -16.82 -17.57
C LEU A 35 -4.02 -18.01 -18.31
N LEU A 36 -4.02 -17.99 -19.64
CA LEU A 36 -3.50 -19.06 -20.49
C LEU A 36 -2.02 -18.90 -20.84
N GLN A 37 -1.41 -17.78 -20.45
CA GLN A 37 -0.02 -17.51 -20.77
C GLN A 37 0.94 -18.29 -19.86
N LYS A 38 1.99 -18.86 -20.45
CA LYS A 38 3.06 -19.51 -19.69
C LYS A 38 4.09 -18.47 -19.29
N TYR A 39 4.23 -18.23 -17.99
CA TYR A 39 5.23 -17.32 -17.45
C TYR A 39 6.57 -18.01 -17.17
N SER A 40 7.66 -17.30 -17.35
CA SER A 40 9.02 -17.75 -17.00
C SER A 40 9.13 -18.07 -15.50
N LYS A 41 10.09 -18.91 -15.12
CA LYS A 41 10.35 -19.22 -13.68
C LYS A 41 10.62 -17.95 -12.87
N LYS A 42 11.33 -16.97 -13.45
CA LYS A 42 11.61 -15.65 -12.85
C LYS A 42 10.31 -14.92 -12.53
N ASN A 43 9.42 -14.79 -13.52
CA ASN A 43 8.16 -14.07 -13.36
C ASN A 43 7.20 -14.74 -12.37
N LYS A 44 7.13 -16.08 -12.39
CA LYS A 44 6.35 -16.83 -11.38
C LYS A 44 6.84 -16.55 -9.97
N ARG A 45 8.17 -16.56 -9.75
CA ARG A 45 8.77 -16.22 -8.45
C ARG A 45 8.43 -14.79 -8.03
N LEU A 46 8.53 -13.81 -8.94
CA LEU A 46 8.20 -12.43 -8.66
C LEU A 46 6.72 -12.23 -8.31
N ILE A 47 5.81 -12.93 -9.03
CA ILE A 47 4.36 -12.91 -8.72
C ILE A 47 4.10 -13.50 -7.34
N ILE A 48 4.74 -14.61 -6.98
CA ILE A 48 4.59 -15.22 -5.64
C ILE A 48 5.09 -14.26 -4.55
N ILE A 49 6.29 -13.67 -4.72
CA ILE A 49 6.82 -12.68 -3.77
C ILE A 49 5.85 -11.50 -3.62
N ARG A 50 5.31 -11.01 -4.73
CA ARG A 50 4.31 -9.95 -4.74
C ARG A 50 3.03 -10.33 -3.99
N ILE A 51 2.51 -11.54 -4.18
CA ILE A 51 1.31 -12.04 -3.49
C ILE A 51 1.58 -12.12 -1.98
N LEU A 52 2.70 -12.69 -1.57
CA LEU A 52 3.06 -12.78 -0.15
C LEU A 52 3.25 -11.40 0.48
N ALA A 53 3.90 -10.48 -0.23
CA ALA A 53 4.09 -9.11 0.21
C ALA A 53 2.74 -8.36 0.31
N GLU A 54 1.80 -8.59 -0.60
CA GLU A 54 0.46 -8.01 -0.56
C GLU A 54 -0.37 -8.55 0.62
N ILE A 55 -0.32 -9.87 0.86
CA ILE A 55 -0.97 -10.48 2.03
C ILE A 55 -0.43 -9.85 3.30
N GLY A 56 0.89 -9.84 3.46
CA GLY A 56 1.54 -9.23 4.61
C GLY A 56 1.22 -7.74 4.77
N THR A 57 1.25 -6.97 3.66
CA THR A 57 0.86 -5.54 3.66
C THR A 57 -0.59 -5.38 4.09
N THR A 58 -1.50 -6.18 3.54
CA THR A 58 -2.93 -6.09 3.86
C THR A 58 -3.15 -6.35 5.35
N VAL A 59 -2.58 -7.41 5.89
CA VAL A 59 -2.72 -7.74 7.32
C VAL A 59 -2.10 -6.66 8.19
N THR A 60 -0.85 -6.27 7.96
CA THR A 60 -0.15 -5.30 8.82
C THR A 60 -0.77 -3.90 8.71
N PHE A 61 -1.06 -3.41 7.50
CA PHE A 61 -1.67 -2.11 7.31
C PHE A 61 -3.07 -2.02 7.93
N LEU A 62 -3.91 -3.03 7.71
CA LEU A 62 -5.27 -3.03 8.26
C LEU A 62 -5.28 -3.25 9.77
N THR A 63 -4.31 -4.01 10.31
CA THR A 63 -4.12 -4.12 11.77
C THR A 63 -3.75 -2.76 12.36
N ALA A 64 -2.78 -2.05 11.77
CA ALA A 64 -2.43 -0.71 12.21
C ALA A 64 -3.64 0.24 12.10
N LEU A 65 -4.40 0.16 11.00
CA LEU A 65 -5.60 0.98 10.77
C LEU A 65 -6.70 0.73 11.81
N LYS A 66 -6.83 -0.51 12.29
CA LYS A 66 -7.79 -0.88 13.34
C LYS A 66 -7.46 -0.24 14.68
N TYR A 67 -6.17 -0.16 15.04
CA TYR A 67 -5.72 0.23 16.38
C TYR A 67 -5.04 1.60 16.45
N MET A 68 -4.95 2.33 15.33
CA MET A 68 -4.36 3.66 15.26
C MET A 68 -5.28 4.66 14.56
N PRO A 69 -5.10 5.97 14.82
CA PRO A 69 -5.74 7.01 14.01
C PRO A 69 -5.40 6.89 12.53
N LEU A 70 -6.39 7.12 11.67
CA LEU A 70 -6.24 7.01 10.21
C LEU A 70 -5.12 7.92 9.68
N ALA A 71 -5.03 9.14 10.23
CA ALA A 71 -3.99 10.11 9.90
C ALA A 71 -2.58 9.57 10.16
N ASN A 72 -2.36 8.96 11.35
CA ASN A 72 -1.04 8.45 11.75
C ASN A 72 -0.58 7.29 10.84
N VAL A 73 -1.46 6.30 10.60
CA VAL A 73 -1.15 5.17 9.71
C VAL A 73 -0.84 5.67 8.30
N THR A 74 -1.66 6.60 7.79
CA THR A 74 -1.46 7.15 6.44
C THR A 74 -0.18 7.98 6.35
N ALA A 75 0.13 8.77 7.38
CA ALA A 75 1.38 9.56 7.41
C ALA A 75 2.63 8.65 7.38
N ILE A 76 2.64 7.55 8.14
CA ILE A 76 3.72 6.54 8.08
C ILE A 76 3.79 5.93 6.67
N ALA A 77 2.64 5.60 6.06
CA ALA A 77 2.60 5.04 4.71
C ALA A 77 3.13 6.01 3.63
N GLN A 78 3.12 7.32 3.86
CA GLN A 78 3.73 8.30 2.94
C GLN A 78 5.26 8.23 2.89
N SER A 79 5.91 7.48 3.77
CA SER A 79 7.34 7.17 3.62
C SER A 79 7.63 6.18 2.48
N LEU A 80 6.62 5.56 1.88
CA LEU A 80 6.76 4.58 0.80
C LEU A 80 7.60 5.08 -0.39
N PRO A 81 7.44 6.29 -0.95
CA PRO A 81 8.29 6.76 -2.04
C PRO A 81 9.78 6.81 -1.67
N LEU A 82 10.08 7.19 -0.42
CA LEU A 82 11.45 7.20 0.10
C LEU A 82 11.99 5.77 0.25
N ALA A 83 11.17 4.86 0.77
CA ALA A 83 11.52 3.45 0.91
C ALA A 83 11.75 2.78 -0.46
N ILE A 84 10.93 3.08 -1.48
CA ILE A 84 11.13 2.60 -2.85
C ILE A 84 12.44 3.14 -3.42
N THR A 85 12.74 4.43 -3.25
CA THR A 85 13.99 5.05 -3.72
C THR A 85 15.21 4.41 -3.06
N MET A 86 15.16 4.18 -1.76
CA MET A 86 16.21 3.48 -1.01
C MET A 86 16.38 2.03 -1.50
N ALA A 87 15.28 1.30 -1.66
CA ALA A 87 15.31 -0.08 -2.16
C ALA A 87 15.81 -0.17 -3.61
N ALA A 88 15.47 0.80 -4.47
CA ALA A 88 15.97 0.88 -5.83
C ALA A 88 17.48 1.09 -5.86
N ALA A 89 18.01 1.95 -4.98
CA ALA A 89 19.46 2.15 -4.85
C ALA A 89 20.18 0.87 -4.38
N LEU A 90 19.62 0.18 -3.37
CA LEU A 90 20.27 -0.98 -2.75
C LEU A 90 20.13 -2.26 -3.57
N PHE A 91 18.98 -2.49 -4.23
CA PHE A 91 18.63 -3.78 -4.86
C PHE A 91 18.51 -3.73 -6.39
N LEU A 92 18.39 -2.52 -6.99
CA LEU A 92 18.33 -2.35 -8.44
C LEU A 92 19.60 -1.69 -9.00
N GLY A 93 20.53 -1.27 -8.15
CA GLY A 93 21.77 -0.60 -8.57
C GLY A 93 21.54 0.81 -9.14
N GLU A 94 20.41 1.44 -8.83
CA GLU A 94 20.14 2.81 -9.25
C GLU A 94 21.10 3.78 -8.54
N ARG A 95 21.72 4.68 -9.31
CA ARG A 95 22.64 5.67 -8.74
C ARG A 95 21.84 6.77 -8.04
N VAL A 96 21.83 6.70 -6.71
CA VAL A 96 21.21 7.72 -5.86
C VAL A 96 22.30 8.64 -5.32
N GLY A 97 22.27 9.92 -5.71
CA GLY A 97 23.24 10.90 -5.23
C GLY A 97 23.06 11.24 -3.74
N TRP A 98 24.09 11.80 -3.11
CA TRP A 98 24.10 12.11 -1.66
C TRP A 98 22.92 12.98 -1.21
N ARG A 99 22.45 13.91 -2.05
CA ARG A 99 21.28 14.78 -1.75
C ARG A 99 19.97 14.00 -1.64
N ARG A 100 19.78 12.93 -2.44
CA ARG A 100 18.63 12.05 -2.32
C ARG A 100 18.74 11.15 -1.09
N TRP A 101 19.95 10.69 -0.75
CA TRP A 101 20.19 9.98 0.49
C TRP A 101 19.88 10.84 1.72
N SER A 102 20.29 12.13 1.73
CA SER A 102 19.93 13.05 2.84
C SER A 102 18.42 13.25 2.94
N ALA A 103 17.71 13.39 1.82
CA ALA A 103 16.25 13.47 1.82
C ALA A 103 15.60 12.20 2.41
N ILE A 104 16.08 11.01 2.03
CA ILE A 104 15.60 9.74 2.58
C ILE A 104 15.79 9.71 4.10
N LEU A 105 16.96 10.07 4.60
CA LEU A 105 17.24 10.09 6.03
C LEU A 105 16.35 11.10 6.78
N ILE A 106 16.20 12.32 6.25
CA ILE A 106 15.30 13.34 6.80
C ILE A 106 13.86 12.84 6.83
N GLY A 107 13.38 12.20 5.76
CA GLY A 107 12.02 11.65 5.71
C GLY A 107 11.82 10.54 6.74
N PHE A 108 12.80 9.67 6.95
CA PHE A 108 12.71 8.65 8.00
C PHE A 108 12.77 9.23 9.42
N THR A 109 13.44 10.37 9.65
CA THR A 109 13.30 11.07 10.95
C THR A 109 11.87 11.56 11.17
N GLY A 110 11.17 12.00 10.11
CA GLY A 110 9.73 12.30 10.17
C GLY A 110 8.89 11.10 10.59
N VAL A 111 9.21 9.90 10.09
CA VAL A 111 8.55 8.65 10.52
C VAL A 111 8.81 8.39 12.00
N LEU A 112 10.04 8.53 12.48
CA LEU A 112 10.39 8.34 13.89
C LEU A 112 9.67 9.36 14.80
N ILE A 113 9.49 10.60 14.35
CA ILE A 113 8.72 11.62 15.07
C ILE A 113 7.26 11.19 15.23
N ILE A 114 6.63 10.57 14.22
CA ILE A 114 5.27 10.05 14.31
C ILE A 114 5.19 8.84 15.23
N ILE A 115 6.16 7.93 15.15
CA ILE A 115 6.20 6.68 15.94
C ILE A 115 6.47 6.98 17.42
N ARG A 116 7.31 7.97 17.73
CA ARG A 116 7.72 8.39 19.10
C ARG A 116 8.26 7.23 19.96
N PRO A 117 9.24 6.45 19.50
CA PRO A 117 9.68 5.26 20.22
C PRO A 117 10.19 5.63 21.63
N GLY A 118 9.65 4.96 22.64
CA GLY A 118 10.03 5.17 24.04
C GLY A 118 9.50 6.46 24.71
N LEU A 119 8.66 7.25 24.03
CA LEU A 119 8.07 8.48 24.55
C LEU A 119 6.59 8.30 24.92
N ALA A 120 6.04 9.23 25.69
CA ALA A 120 4.61 9.31 25.93
C ALA A 120 3.85 9.43 24.59
N GLY A 121 2.86 8.55 24.36
CA GLY A 121 2.12 8.47 23.10
C GLY A 121 2.67 7.44 22.10
N PHE A 122 3.71 6.67 22.46
CA PHE A 122 4.14 5.52 21.65
C PHE A 122 3.03 4.48 21.55
N ASN A 123 2.73 4.08 20.31
CA ASN A 123 1.81 3.00 20.02
C ASN A 123 2.56 1.91 19.26
N SER A 124 2.63 0.69 19.82
CA SER A 124 3.33 -0.45 19.22
C SER A 124 2.83 -0.79 17.81
N TYR A 125 1.57 -0.49 17.50
CA TYR A 125 1.02 -0.66 16.15
C TYR A 125 1.67 0.27 15.10
N SER A 126 2.39 1.31 15.53
CA SER A 126 3.22 2.12 14.62
C SER A 126 4.34 1.29 13.98
N LEU A 127 4.89 0.32 14.69
CA LEU A 127 5.87 -0.62 14.13
C LEU A 127 5.22 -1.57 13.12
N VAL A 128 3.96 -1.96 13.35
CA VAL A 128 3.16 -2.75 12.40
C VAL A 128 2.87 -1.93 11.13
N ALA A 129 2.56 -0.63 11.28
CA ALA A 129 2.43 0.29 10.15
C ALA A 129 3.74 0.42 9.36
N LEU A 130 4.88 0.53 10.04
CA LEU A 130 6.20 0.57 9.39
C LEU A 130 6.52 -0.75 8.66
N ALA A 131 6.19 -1.89 9.27
CA ALA A 131 6.33 -3.20 8.61
C ALA A 131 5.50 -3.27 7.33
N SER A 132 4.29 -2.66 7.31
CA SER A 132 3.48 -2.58 6.09
C SER A 132 4.17 -1.79 4.98
N VAL A 133 4.91 -0.73 5.29
CA VAL A 133 5.69 0.04 4.30
C VAL A 133 6.82 -0.80 3.69
N ILE A 134 7.50 -1.60 4.51
CA ILE A 134 8.55 -2.51 4.03
C ILE A 134 7.97 -3.55 3.07
N LEU A 135 6.87 -4.20 3.46
CA LEU A 135 6.19 -5.20 2.63
C LEU A 135 5.64 -4.57 1.34
N LEU A 136 5.08 -3.37 1.44
CA LEU A 136 4.60 -2.60 0.30
C LEU A 136 5.75 -2.25 -0.66
N THR A 137 6.93 -1.91 -0.12
CA THR A 137 8.14 -1.67 -0.92
C THR A 137 8.57 -2.94 -1.67
N ILE A 138 8.57 -4.09 -1.01
CA ILE A 138 8.87 -5.39 -1.65
C ILE A 138 7.87 -5.68 -2.77
N ARG A 139 6.58 -5.43 -2.54
CA ARG A 139 5.53 -5.57 -3.53
C ARG A 139 5.80 -4.69 -4.77
N GLU A 140 6.09 -3.42 -4.58
CA GLU A 140 6.32 -2.47 -5.67
C GLU A 140 7.59 -2.80 -6.47
N ILE A 141 8.70 -3.13 -5.80
CA ILE A 141 9.93 -3.56 -6.45
C ILE A 141 9.72 -4.86 -7.24
N SER A 142 8.98 -5.82 -6.68
CA SER A 142 8.65 -7.07 -7.39
C SER A 142 7.81 -6.80 -8.63
N THR A 143 6.85 -5.86 -8.56
CA THR A 143 6.02 -5.42 -9.70
C THR A 143 6.88 -4.80 -10.81
N ARG A 144 7.82 -3.93 -10.43
CA ARG A 144 8.72 -3.24 -11.37
C ARG A 144 9.67 -4.21 -12.11
N LYS A 145 10.05 -5.32 -11.46
CA LYS A 145 10.92 -6.35 -12.05
C LYS A 145 10.20 -7.33 -12.98
N LEU A 146 8.86 -7.30 -13.05
CA LEU A 146 8.10 -8.14 -13.97
C LEU A 146 8.35 -7.73 -15.42
N ASP A 147 8.47 -8.73 -16.29
CA ASP A 147 8.64 -8.48 -17.72
C ASP A 147 7.38 -7.78 -18.30
N SER A 148 7.57 -6.90 -19.29
CA SER A 148 6.51 -6.08 -19.89
C SER A 148 5.38 -6.92 -20.54
N GLU A 149 5.69 -8.13 -20.97
CA GLU A 149 4.75 -9.05 -21.60
C GLU A 149 3.65 -9.57 -20.68
N ILE A 150 3.86 -9.49 -19.35
CA ILE A 150 2.86 -9.96 -18.38
C ILE A 150 1.73 -8.93 -18.29
N PRO A 151 0.47 -9.31 -18.59
CA PRO A 151 -0.64 -8.38 -18.50
C PRO A 151 -0.85 -7.88 -17.06
N THR A 152 -1.06 -6.57 -16.90
CA THR A 152 -1.37 -5.95 -15.59
C THR A 152 -2.54 -6.65 -14.88
N ILE A 153 -3.55 -7.04 -15.67
CA ILE A 153 -4.73 -7.70 -15.14
C ILE A 153 -4.43 -9.09 -14.54
N ALA A 154 -3.48 -9.85 -15.12
CA ALA A 154 -3.03 -11.12 -14.57
C ALA A 154 -2.37 -10.95 -13.21
N VAL A 155 -1.57 -9.90 -13.05
CA VAL A 155 -0.91 -9.57 -11.79
C VAL A 155 -1.95 -9.16 -10.74
N ALA A 156 -2.91 -8.31 -11.11
CA ALA A 156 -3.99 -7.89 -10.22
C ALA A 156 -4.87 -9.07 -9.78
N PHE A 157 -5.29 -9.90 -10.73
CA PHE A 157 -6.11 -11.10 -10.45
C PHE A 157 -5.38 -12.08 -9.53
N SER A 158 -4.15 -12.45 -9.85
CA SER A 158 -3.35 -13.39 -9.05
C SER A 158 -3.16 -12.89 -7.62
N THR A 159 -2.94 -11.58 -7.45
CA THR A 159 -2.75 -10.97 -6.14
C THR A 159 -4.04 -10.99 -5.33
N THR A 160 -5.17 -10.60 -5.94
CA THR A 160 -6.49 -10.61 -5.28
C THR A 160 -6.92 -12.03 -4.93
N LEU A 161 -6.68 -13.00 -5.83
CA LEU A 161 -6.93 -14.41 -5.56
C LEU A 161 -6.12 -14.90 -4.35
N GLY A 162 -4.82 -14.57 -4.30
CA GLY A 162 -3.95 -14.93 -3.18
C GLY A 162 -4.46 -14.40 -1.84
N ILE A 163 -4.90 -13.12 -1.79
CA ILE A 163 -5.51 -12.52 -0.59
C ILE A 163 -6.81 -13.25 -0.22
N THR A 164 -7.66 -13.54 -1.21
CA THR A 164 -8.95 -14.21 -0.95
C THR A 164 -8.74 -15.60 -0.37
N VAL A 165 -7.81 -16.39 -0.94
CA VAL A 165 -7.47 -17.72 -0.44
C VAL A 165 -6.89 -17.64 0.97
N PHE A 166 -5.96 -16.72 1.21
CA PHE A 166 -5.38 -16.51 2.53
C PHE A 166 -6.46 -16.14 3.58
N ALA A 167 -7.33 -15.18 3.25
CA ALA A 167 -8.39 -14.78 4.17
C ALA A 167 -9.41 -15.90 4.41
N ALA A 168 -9.76 -16.68 3.38
CA ALA A 168 -10.62 -17.85 3.52
C ALA A 168 -10.02 -18.91 4.46
N LEU A 169 -8.72 -19.19 4.32
CA LEU A 169 -8.00 -20.11 5.21
C LEU A 169 -7.95 -19.59 6.65
N SER A 170 -7.82 -18.28 6.84
CA SER A 170 -7.80 -17.64 8.16
C SER A 170 -9.16 -17.65 8.86
N LEU A 171 -10.24 -17.92 8.13
CA LEU A 171 -11.60 -18.05 8.68
C LEU A 171 -11.94 -19.48 9.14
N ILE A 172 -11.07 -20.45 8.88
CA ILE A 172 -11.29 -21.82 9.32
C ILE A 172 -11.32 -21.87 10.85
N GLY A 173 -12.46 -22.26 11.41
CA GLY A 173 -12.67 -22.29 12.87
C GLY A 173 -13.09 -20.96 13.51
N SER A 174 -13.27 -19.90 12.73
CA SER A 174 -13.82 -18.63 13.21
C SER A 174 -15.35 -18.64 13.12
N GLU A 175 -15.99 -17.94 14.04
CA GLU A 175 -17.44 -17.73 13.96
C GLU A 175 -17.75 -16.71 12.84
N TRP A 176 -18.75 -17.04 12.02
CA TRP A 176 -19.21 -16.15 10.96
C TRP A 176 -20.20 -15.15 11.53
N VAL A 177 -19.88 -13.85 11.40
CA VAL A 177 -20.76 -12.76 11.81
C VAL A 177 -21.71 -12.40 10.69
N GLU A 178 -22.99 -12.22 11.00
CA GLU A 178 -24.00 -11.78 10.01
C GLU A 178 -23.69 -10.36 9.52
N VAL A 179 -23.76 -10.17 8.20
CA VAL A 179 -23.38 -8.91 7.56
C VAL A 179 -24.61 -8.08 7.26
N HIS A 180 -24.77 -6.94 7.91
CA HIS A 180 -25.86 -6.01 7.65
C HIS A 180 -25.78 -5.36 6.26
N ILE A 181 -26.90 -4.90 5.74
CA ILE A 181 -26.97 -4.29 4.40
C ILE A 181 -26.06 -3.04 4.27
N THR A 182 -25.91 -2.26 5.32
CA THR A 182 -24.99 -1.11 5.36
C THR A 182 -23.54 -1.53 5.21
N SER A 183 -23.14 -2.63 5.87
CA SER A 183 -21.79 -3.20 5.77
C SER A 183 -21.52 -3.78 4.38
N TRP A 184 -22.52 -4.34 3.69
CA TRP A 184 -22.40 -4.75 2.28
C TRP A 184 -22.10 -3.58 1.36
N LEU A 185 -22.77 -2.44 1.53
CA LEU A 185 -22.46 -1.22 0.76
C LEU A 185 -21.01 -0.77 0.97
N LEU A 186 -20.54 -0.76 2.23
CA LEU A 186 -19.14 -0.42 2.53
C LEU A 186 -18.15 -1.41 1.93
N ILE A 187 -18.47 -2.73 1.92
CA ILE A 187 -17.65 -3.76 1.28
C ILE A 187 -17.55 -3.50 -0.22
N ILE A 188 -18.66 -3.25 -0.92
CA ILE A 188 -18.69 -2.99 -2.36
C ILE A 188 -17.87 -1.75 -2.71
N VAL A 189 -18.07 -0.65 -1.96
CA VAL A 189 -17.30 0.60 -2.17
C VAL A 189 -15.81 0.35 -1.94
N ALA A 190 -15.45 -0.33 -0.84
CA ALA A 190 -14.05 -0.63 -0.53
C ALA A 190 -13.42 -1.57 -1.58
N ALA A 191 -14.15 -2.60 -2.04
CA ALA A 191 -13.70 -3.53 -3.08
C ALA A 191 -13.45 -2.81 -4.40
N SER A 192 -14.39 -1.95 -4.83
CA SER A 192 -14.27 -1.16 -6.06
C SER A 192 -13.08 -0.21 -6.00
N ALA A 193 -12.95 0.53 -4.90
CA ALA A 193 -11.84 1.48 -4.71
C ALA A 193 -10.47 0.76 -4.72
N VAL A 194 -10.35 -0.36 -4.00
CA VAL A 194 -9.10 -1.13 -3.95
C VAL A 194 -8.79 -1.77 -5.30
N THR A 195 -9.80 -2.27 -6.02
CA THR A 195 -9.60 -2.86 -7.37
C THR A 195 -9.04 -1.81 -8.33
N VAL A 196 -9.67 -0.64 -8.40
CA VAL A 196 -9.20 0.48 -9.24
C VAL A 196 -7.80 0.94 -8.81
N ALA A 197 -7.56 1.13 -7.51
CA ALA A 197 -6.26 1.53 -6.98
C ALA A 197 -5.17 0.51 -7.31
N THR A 198 -5.47 -0.80 -7.23
CA THR A 198 -4.53 -1.88 -7.57
C THR A 198 -4.17 -1.84 -9.05
N LEU A 199 -5.17 -1.74 -9.95
CA LEU A 199 -4.93 -1.66 -11.39
C LEU A 199 -4.10 -0.43 -11.77
N LEU A 200 -4.51 0.75 -11.29
CA LEU A 200 -3.78 2.00 -11.54
C LEU A 200 -2.38 1.98 -10.94
N GLY A 201 -2.22 1.42 -9.73
CA GLY A 201 -0.93 1.27 -9.09
C GLY A 201 0.04 0.39 -9.87
N ILE A 202 -0.43 -0.76 -10.39
CA ILE A 202 0.41 -1.63 -11.23
C ILE A 202 0.80 -0.92 -12.53
N VAL A 203 -0.16 -0.25 -13.19
CA VAL A 203 0.13 0.53 -14.42
C VAL A 203 1.16 1.61 -14.10
N ALA A 204 0.95 2.41 -13.07
CA ALA A 204 1.85 3.49 -12.69
C ALA A 204 3.29 3.00 -12.42
N MET A 205 3.45 1.86 -11.75
CA MET A 205 4.78 1.29 -11.47
C MET A 205 5.47 0.71 -12.70
N ARG A 206 4.72 0.36 -13.74
CA ARG A 206 5.26 -0.28 -14.96
C ARG A 206 5.48 0.68 -16.12
N THR A 207 4.66 1.72 -16.24
CA THR A 207 4.67 2.65 -17.38
C THR A 207 5.03 4.08 -17.00
N GLY A 208 4.82 4.43 -15.71
CA GLY A 208 5.02 5.80 -15.24
C GLY A 208 6.47 6.09 -14.86
N ASP A 209 6.87 7.33 -15.12
CA ASP A 209 8.00 7.91 -14.44
C ASP A 209 7.63 8.08 -12.96
N ILE A 210 8.34 7.35 -12.09
CA ILE A 210 8.08 7.36 -10.64
C ILE A 210 8.14 8.78 -10.09
N SER A 211 9.03 9.61 -10.63
CA SER A 211 9.19 11.00 -10.24
C SER A 211 7.94 11.84 -10.51
N PHE A 212 7.16 11.51 -11.55
CA PHE A 212 5.92 12.21 -11.86
C PHE A 212 4.74 11.70 -11.02
N VAL A 213 4.64 10.38 -10.80
CA VAL A 213 3.49 9.76 -10.15
C VAL A 213 3.54 9.87 -8.62
N SER A 214 4.75 9.83 -8.03
CA SER A 214 4.91 9.77 -6.58
C SER A 214 4.35 10.98 -5.81
N PRO A 215 4.43 12.24 -6.30
CA PRO A 215 3.82 13.39 -5.60
C PRO A 215 2.32 13.24 -5.37
N PHE A 216 1.60 12.61 -6.31
CA PHE A 216 0.16 12.39 -6.17
C PHE A 216 -0.20 11.42 -5.03
N ARG A 217 0.72 10.58 -4.59
CA ARG A 217 0.49 9.72 -3.42
C ARG A 217 0.28 10.53 -2.14
N TYR A 218 0.93 11.69 -2.01
CA TYR A 218 0.78 12.55 -0.83
C TYR A 218 -0.62 13.15 -0.68
N THR A 219 -1.42 13.22 -1.76
CA THR A 219 -2.82 13.65 -1.68
C THR A 219 -3.67 12.72 -0.84
N SER A 220 -3.29 11.43 -0.72
CA SER A 220 -3.99 10.47 0.14
C SER A 220 -3.91 10.84 1.62
N LEU A 221 -2.88 11.57 2.06
CA LEU A 221 -2.77 12.08 3.42
C LEU A 221 -3.87 13.12 3.70
N ILE A 222 -4.11 14.02 2.74
CA ILE A 222 -5.18 15.03 2.87
C ILE A 222 -6.54 14.33 2.96
N GLY A 223 -6.75 13.33 2.10
CA GLY A 223 -7.96 12.49 2.17
C GLY A 223 -8.11 11.76 3.51
N ALA A 224 -7.02 11.20 4.03
CA ALA A 224 -7.03 10.50 5.32
C ALA A 224 -7.30 11.44 6.50
N LEU A 225 -6.71 12.64 6.49
CA LEU A 225 -6.99 13.68 7.49
C LEU A 225 -8.47 14.07 7.46
N GLY A 226 -9.00 14.39 6.28
CA GLY A 226 -10.42 14.73 6.14
C GLY A 226 -11.37 13.63 6.59
N LEU A 227 -11.13 12.38 6.16
CA LEU A 227 -11.94 11.23 6.55
C LEU A 227 -11.78 10.89 8.05
N GLY A 228 -10.58 11.05 8.61
CA GLY A 228 -10.29 10.85 10.04
C GLY A 228 -11.14 11.79 10.90
N VAL A 229 -11.16 13.07 10.55
CA VAL A 229 -11.96 14.08 11.26
C VAL A 229 -13.46 13.84 11.06
N LEU A 230 -13.90 13.65 9.81
CA LEU A 230 -15.35 13.59 9.47
C LEU A 230 -16.02 12.33 10.01
N PHE A 231 -15.38 11.17 9.93
CA PHE A 231 -16.01 9.89 10.26
C PHE A 231 -15.61 9.32 11.62
N PHE A 232 -14.46 9.74 12.16
CA PHE A 232 -13.92 9.17 13.40
C PHE A 232 -13.68 10.23 14.48
N GLY A 233 -13.84 11.52 14.18
CA GLY A 233 -13.50 12.61 15.11
C GLY A 233 -12.00 12.65 15.49
N GLU A 234 -11.14 12.03 14.66
CA GLU A 234 -9.70 11.89 14.93
C GLU A 234 -8.96 13.15 14.45
N TRP A 235 -8.60 14.02 15.39
CA TRP A 235 -7.73 15.15 15.11
C TRP A 235 -6.27 14.75 15.28
N PRO A 236 -5.41 14.88 14.25
CA PRO A 236 -3.99 14.63 14.39
C PRO A 236 -3.36 15.67 15.32
N ASP A 237 -2.50 15.19 16.20
CA ASP A 237 -1.73 16.09 17.06
C ASP A 237 -0.62 16.83 16.29
N GLY A 238 -0.08 17.91 16.86
CA GLY A 238 0.93 18.74 16.22
C GLY A 238 2.21 17.98 15.89
N VAL A 239 2.57 16.95 16.67
CA VAL A 239 3.77 16.13 16.42
C VAL A 239 3.56 15.23 15.21
N THR A 240 2.37 14.63 15.05
CA THR A 240 2.01 13.86 13.86
C THR A 240 2.01 14.75 12.61
N LEU A 241 1.47 15.97 12.70
CA LEU A 241 1.49 16.93 11.58
C LEU A 241 2.92 17.35 11.22
N LEU A 242 3.78 17.60 12.19
CA LEU A 242 5.20 17.92 11.97
C LEU A 242 5.92 16.76 11.26
N GLY A 243 5.77 15.54 11.75
CA GLY A 243 6.37 14.36 11.13
C GLY A 243 5.86 14.13 9.72
N ALA A 244 4.55 14.27 9.49
CA ALA A 244 3.94 14.17 8.16
C ALA A 244 4.48 15.24 7.20
N PHE A 245 4.62 16.49 7.66
CA PHE A 245 5.21 17.57 6.88
C PHE A 245 6.66 17.25 6.47
N ILE A 246 7.49 16.76 7.41
CA ILE A 246 8.88 16.37 7.12
C ILE A 246 8.93 15.25 6.06
N ILE A 247 8.08 14.22 6.17
CA ILE A 247 8.02 13.11 5.21
C ILE A 247 7.64 13.64 3.81
N VAL A 248 6.57 14.41 3.72
CA VAL A 248 6.08 14.96 2.45
C VAL A 248 7.11 15.88 1.82
N PHE A 249 7.67 16.81 2.59
CA PHE A 249 8.68 17.76 2.08
C PHE A 249 9.94 17.06 1.59
N SER A 250 10.47 16.10 2.37
CA SER A 250 11.66 15.33 1.99
C SER A 250 11.39 14.46 0.74
N GLY A 251 10.19 13.91 0.63
CA GLY A 251 9.78 13.15 -0.54
C GLY A 251 9.68 14.02 -1.79
N PHE A 252 9.05 15.18 -1.73
CA PHE A 252 9.02 16.14 -2.85
C PHE A 252 10.42 16.59 -3.27
N TYR A 253 11.29 16.89 -2.30
CA TYR A 253 12.69 17.26 -2.60
C TYR A 253 13.44 16.12 -3.30
N SER A 254 13.29 14.88 -2.83
CA SER A 254 13.91 13.70 -3.45
C SER A 254 13.48 13.54 -4.90
N LEU A 255 12.18 13.67 -5.19
CA LEU A 255 11.59 13.53 -6.51
C LEU A 255 11.97 14.67 -7.46
N HIS A 256 11.97 15.91 -6.98
CA HIS A 256 12.40 17.06 -7.76
C HIS A 256 13.87 16.91 -8.24
N ARG A 257 14.73 16.42 -7.36
CA ARG A 257 16.13 16.14 -7.72
C ARG A 257 16.28 14.99 -8.75
N GLU A 258 15.42 13.99 -8.69
CA GLU A 258 15.38 12.92 -9.70
C GLU A 258 15.04 13.48 -11.07
N HIS A 259 14.02 14.33 -11.15
CA HIS A 259 13.59 14.96 -12.40
C HIS A 259 14.72 15.81 -13.04
N ILE A 260 15.43 16.61 -12.25
CA ILE A 260 16.55 17.42 -12.74
C ILE A 260 17.67 16.54 -13.31
N LEU A 261 17.98 15.41 -12.65
CA LEU A 261 19.05 14.51 -13.09
C LEU A 261 18.65 13.69 -14.32
N SER A 262 17.36 13.38 -14.51
CA SER A 262 16.86 12.70 -15.73
C SER A 262 16.80 13.63 -16.94
N ALA A 263 16.51 14.91 -16.72
CA ALA A 263 16.49 15.93 -17.77
C ALA A 263 17.90 16.35 -18.27
N SER A 264 18.94 16.04 -17.47
CA SER A 264 20.35 16.38 -17.81
C SER A 264 21.11 15.24 -18.51
N LYS A 265 20.45 14.12 -18.80
CA LYS A 265 20.97 12.99 -19.59
C LYS A 265 20.30 12.93 -20.94
#